data_9bbb7850a0ff3ad590dd8387b30926ce
#
_entry.id   9bbb7850a0ff3ad590dd8387b30926ce
#
_cell.length_a   1.000
_cell.length_b   1.000
_cell.length_c   1.000
_cell.angle_alpha   90.00
_cell.angle_beta   90.00
_cell.angle_gamma   90.00
#
_symmetry.space_group_name_H-M   'P 1'
#
loop_
_entity.id
_entity.type
_entity.pdbx_description
1 polymer ?
#
loop_
_entity_poly.entity_id
_entity_poly.type
_entity_poly.pdbx_seq_one_letter_code
_entity_poly.pdbx_strand_id
1 'polypeptide(L)'
;MAKKKLTDIEKLIKETKLPELNYGSQNSVSYSQYSIYRRCPHQWYLTYIKNLAPYQASIHTVFGTAMHESLQHYFEIMYNQSGAAADRIDIVEHFKERFRTIYKEEYNKVKTHFSSPEEMKEFYEDGVAIIDWFKKNRNKYFSVRNMRLLGIEMPLMVGLTKNIFLKGYIDFVLYDEDLDKVIIYDIKTSRSGWNDKKKKDESVISQILLYKEFFAKQYKIDVDKIDVQYFIVKRKIWENDDYVIPRIQLWAPASGKIKRKQIMTHFEEFLSEAFFEDGVYRTHEQMKNVSKDNCTWCPFNDKPDLCDKNIPQKKFFEVA
;
A
#
# COMPACT_ATOMS: atom_id res chain seq x y z
N MET A 1 30.12 7.49 16.65
CA MET A 1 28.90 7.52 17.47
C MET A 1 28.78 6.19 18.22
N ALA A 2 28.51 6.18 19.52
CA ALA A 2 28.25 4.96 20.26
C ALA A 2 27.01 4.26 19.68
N LYS A 3 27.08 2.94 19.43
CA LYS A 3 25.92 2.18 18.98
C LYS A 3 24.83 2.25 20.04
N LYS A 4 23.69 2.84 19.72
CA LYS A 4 22.53 2.92 20.59
C LYS A 4 22.07 1.47 20.92
N LYS A 5 21.83 1.15 22.19
CA LYS A 5 21.35 -0.17 22.60
C LYS A 5 20.01 -0.46 21.92
N LEU A 6 19.82 -1.71 21.46
CA LEU A 6 18.56 -2.13 20.85
C LEU A 6 17.43 -2.08 21.88
N THR A 7 16.29 -1.58 21.47
CA THR A 7 15.03 -1.68 22.22
C THR A 7 14.50 -3.12 22.18
N ASP A 8 13.55 -3.45 23.04
CA ASP A 8 12.93 -4.77 23.03
C ASP A 8 12.13 -5.02 21.74
N ILE A 9 11.49 -3.99 21.19
CA ILE A 9 10.82 -4.05 19.89
C ILE A 9 11.80 -4.36 18.75
N GLU A 10 12.97 -3.70 18.71
CA GLU A 10 13.99 -3.98 17.70
C GLU A 10 14.56 -5.41 17.82
N LYS A 11 14.67 -5.94 19.04
CA LYS A 11 15.08 -7.34 19.27
C LYS A 11 14.03 -8.30 18.72
N LEU A 12 12.76 -8.12 19.07
CA LEU A 12 11.66 -8.94 18.58
C LEU A 12 11.64 -9.00 17.05
N ILE A 13 11.80 -7.84 16.38
CA ILE A 13 11.84 -7.76 14.92
C ILE A 13 13.03 -8.53 14.35
N LYS A 14 14.23 -8.36 14.91
CA LYS A 14 15.45 -9.04 14.44
C LYS A 14 15.46 -10.54 14.68
N GLU A 15 14.86 -10.99 15.75
CA GLU A 15 14.80 -12.41 16.13
C GLU A 15 13.68 -13.15 15.39
N THR A 16 12.72 -12.42 14.82
CA THR A 16 11.62 -13.03 14.07
C THR A 16 12.10 -13.61 12.74
N LYS A 17 12.01 -14.93 12.62
CA LYS A 17 12.25 -15.63 11.36
C LYS A 17 10.97 -15.62 10.53
N LEU A 18 11.08 -15.12 9.31
CA LEU A 18 9.97 -15.17 8.36
C LEU A 18 9.84 -16.58 7.79
N PRO A 19 8.62 -17.08 7.57
CA PRO A 19 8.43 -18.37 6.93
C PRO A 19 8.92 -18.34 5.48
N GLU A 20 9.54 -19.42 5.05
CA GLU A 20 9.85 -19.66 3.65
C GLU A 20 8.64 -20.29 2.95
N LEU A 21 8.22 -19.71 1.82
CA LEU A 21 7.10 -20.22 1.04
C LEU A 21 7.54 -21.31 0.08
N ASN A 22 6.88 -22.47 0.18
CA ASN A 22 6.96 -23.50 -0.84
C ASN A 22 5.92 -23.25 -1.94
N TYR A 23 6.32 -22.51 -2.99
CA TYR A 23 5.44 -22.15 -4.10
C TYR A 23 4.86 -23.34 -4.90
N GLY A 24 5.38 -24.55 -4.73
CA GLY A 24 4.84 -25.77 -5.34
C GLY A 24 3.60 -26.32 -4.62
N SER A 25 3.39 -25.97 -3.34
CA SER A 25 2.32 -26.52 -2.50
C SER A 25 1.58 -25.46 -1.67
N GLN A 26 2.03 -24.21 -1.70
CA GLN A 26 1.47 -23.13 -0.89
C GLN A 26 1.11 -21.94 -1.77
N ASN A 27 0.01 -21.28 -1.43
CA ASN A 27 -0.45 -20.07 -2.09
C ASN A 27 -0.20 -18.82 -1.24
N SER A 28 -0.02 -17.70 -1.87
CA SER A 28 0.05 -16.41 -1.19
C SER A 28 -1.08 -15.49 -1.62
N VAL A 29 -1.61 -14.75 -0.67
CA VAL A 29 -2.57 -13.67 -0.90
C VAL A 29 -1.93 -12.33 -0.54
N SER A 30 -2.26 -11.31 -1.29
CA SER A 30 -1.87 -9.94 -1.00
C SER A 30 -3.09 -9.08 -0.67
N TYR A 31 -2.83 -7.92 -0.08
CA TYR A 31 -3.88 -6.94 0.10
C TYR A 31 -4.54 -6.55 -1.25
N SER A 32 -3.74 -6.38 -2.31
CA SER A 32 -4.26 -6.04 -3.64
C SER A 32 -5.25 -7.10 -4.15
N GLN A 33 -4.94 -8.38 -3.95
CA GLN A 33 -5.83 -9.48 -4.31
C GLN A 33 -7.15 -9.42 -3.52
N TYR A 34 -7.09 -9.24 -2.21
CA TYR A 34 -8.25 -9.05 -1.35
C TYR A 34 -9.09 -7.82 -1.75
N SER A 35 -8.44 -6.69 -2.02
CA SER A 35 -9.11 -5.46 -2.42
C SER A 35 -9.89 -5.60 -3.73
N ILE A 36 -9.33 -6.31 -4.72
CA ILE A 36 -10.03 -6.61 -5.98
C ILE A 36 -11.23 -7.52 -5.72
N TYR A 37 -11.06 -8.55 -4.88
CA TYR A 37 -12.15 -9.45 -4.50
C TYR A 37 -13.31 -8.68 -3.83
N ARG A 38 -13.00 -7.86 -2.82
CA ARG A 38 -14.00 -7.03 -2.11
C ARG A 38 -14.76 -6.08 -3.03
N ARG A 39 -14.08 -5.53 -4.03
CA ARG A 39 -14.72 -4.68 -5.03
C ARG A 39 -15.63 -5.48 -5.95
N CYS A 40 -15.13 -6.57 -6.52
CA CYS A 40 -15.89 -7.46 -7.41
C CYS A 40 -15.24 -8.86 -7.45
N PRO A 41 -15.86 -9.89 -6.82
CA PRO A 41 -15.34 -11.25 -6.86
C PRO A 41 -15.14 -11.79 -8.29
N HIS A 42 -16.00 -11.43 -9.23
CA HIS A 42 -15.84 -11.81 -10.64
C HIS A 42 -14.60 -11.18 -11.29
N GLN A 43 -14.29 -9.91 -10.98
CA GLN A 43 -13.03 -9.28 -11.45
C GLN A 43 -11.82 -10.02 -10.88
N TRP A 44 -11.85 -10.40 -9.59
CA TRP A 44 -10.80 -11.21 -8.97
C TRP A 44 -10.63 -12.56 -9.68
N TYR A 45 -11.75 -13.26 -9.96
CA TYR A 45 -11.75 -14.53 -10.68
C TYR A 45 -11.11 -14.40 -12.08
N LEU A 46 -11.50 -13.40 -12.86
CA LEU A 46 -10.90 -13.17 -14.18
C LEU A 46 -9.41 -12.80 -14.09
N THR A 47 -9.03 -12.07 -13.05
CA THR A 47 -7.64 -11.62 -12.87
C THR A 47 -6.72 -12.74 -12.37
N TYR A 48 -7.10 -13.43 -11.30
CA TYR A 48 -6.20 -14.36 -10.58
C TYR A 48 -6.42 -15.83 -10.93
N ILE A 49 -7.63 -16.22 -11.29
CA ILE A 49 -7.94 -17.61 -11.65
C ILE A 49 -7.79 -17.82 -13.16
N LYS A 50 -8.35 -16.92 -13.94
CA LYS A 50 -8.29 -16.99 -15.42
C LYS A 50 -7.04 -16.33 -16.01
N ASN A 51 -6.32 -15.52 -15.22
CA ASN A 51 -5.12 -14.77 -15.65
C ASN A 51 -5.35 -13.92 -16.92
N LEU A 52 -6.52 -13.26 -17.00
CA LEU A 52 -6.96 -12.49 -18.18
C LEU A 52 -6.76 -10.98 -18.04
N ALA A 53 -6.29 -10.49 -16.87
CA ALA A 53 -6.10 -9.06 -16.67
C ALA A 53 -4.98 -8.54 -17.59
N PRO A 54 -5.25 -7.55 -18.46
CA PRO A 54 -4.22 -6.96 -19.28
C PRO A 54 -3.24 -6.17 -18.40
N TYR A 55 -1.98 -6.29 -18.70
CA TYR A 55 -0.99 -5.41 -18.10
C TYR A 55 -1.12 -4.00 -18.67
N GLN A 56 -1.22 -2.99 -17.81
CA GLN A 56 -1.34 -1.59 -18.20
C GLN A 56 -0.28 -0.75 -17.48
N ALA A 57 0.69 -0.26 -18.24
CA ALA A 57 1.63 0.72 -17.73
C ALA A 57 0.93 2.08 -17.52
N SER A 58 1.31 2.80 -16.47
CA SER A 58 0.74 4.11 -16.17
C SER A 58 1.80 5.05 -15.58
N ILE A 59 1.82 6.27 -16.08
CA ILE A 59 2.69 7.33 -15.53
C ILE A 59 2.40 7.60 -14.03
N HIS A 60 1.15 7.39 -13.61
CA HIS A 60 0.77 7.50 -12.19
C HIS A 60 1.47 6.46 -11.33
N THR A 61 1.57 5.21 -11.81
CA THR A 61 2.28 4.14 -11.11
C THR A 61 3.78 4.42 -11.08
N VAL A 62 4.37 4.79 -12.21
CA VAL A 62 5.78 5.17 -12.31
C VAL A 62 6.13 6.28 -11.33
N PHE A 63 5.33 7.35 -11.31
CA PHE A 63 5.50 8.47 -10.37
C PHE A 63 5.35 8.02 -8.92
N GLY A 64 4.32 7.24 -8.62
CA GLY A 64 4.07 6.71 -7.28
C GLY A 64 5.27 5.95 -6.75
N THR A 65 5.74 4.96 -7.51
CA THR A 65 6.90 4.13 -7.12
C THR A 65 8.17 4.96 -6.96
N ALA A 66 8.50 5.85 -7.90
CA ALA A 66 9.68 6.69 -7.80
C ALA A 66 9.63 7.63 -6.58
N MET A 67 8.45 8.17 -6.26
CA MET A 67 8.26 9.04 -5.09
C MET A 67 8.39 8.25 -3.79
N HIS A 68 7.80 7.05 -3.70
CA HIS A 68 7.95 6.13 -2.55
C HIS A 68 9.43 5.84 -2.29
N GLU A 69 10.15 5.33 -3.28
CA GLU A 69 11.56 4.98 -3.14
C GLU A 69 12.42 6.17 -2.74
N SER A 70 12.12 7.35 -3.27
CA SER A 70 12.85 8.57 -2.94
C SER A 70 12.61 9.04 -1.50
N LEU A 71 11.36 9.00 -1.04
CA LEU A 71 11.03 9.35 0.35
C LEU A 71 11.58 8.32 1.33
N GLN A 72 11.51 7.03 0.99
CA GLN A 72 12.08 5.94 1.79
C GLN A 72 13.60 6.09 1.93
N HIS A 73 14.31 6.39 0.84
CA HIS A 73 15.74 6.67 0.88
C HIS A 73 16.08 7.88 1.77
N TYR A 74 15.28 8.93 1.70
CA TYR A 74 15.45 10.09 2.58
C TYR A 74 15.24 9.70 4.06
N PHE A 75 14.18 8.94 4.39
CA PHE A 75 13.91 8.48 5.75
C PHE A 75 15.01 7.56 6.28
N GLU A 76 15.53 6.68 5.45
CA GLU A 76 16.62 5.77 5.82
C GLU A 76 17.84 6.57 6.30
N ILE A 77 18.26 7.59 5.55
CA ILE A 77 19.38 8.43 5.94
C ILE A 77 19.04 9.29 7.16
N MET A 78 17.83 9.84 7.21
CA MET A 78 17.40 10.71 8.30
C MET A 78 17.43 10.00 9.65
N TYR A 79 16.94 8.77 9.73
CA TYR A 79 16.85 8.03 11.00
C TYR A 79 18.13 7.25 11.34
N ASN A 80 18.86 6.76 10.34
CA ASN A 80 20.11 6.02 10.58
C ASN A 80 21.32 6.92 10.78
N GLN A 81 21.28 8.17 10.29
CA GLN A 81 22.37 9.13 10.44
C GLN A 81 21.89 10.43 11.14
N SER A 82 21.23 11.31 10.40
CA SER A 82 20.62 12.53 10.95
C SER A 82 19.74 13.22 9.91
N GLY A 83 18.84 14.10 10.36
CA GLY A 83 18.09 14.98 9.46
C GLY A 83 19.00 15.87 8.61
N ALA A 84 20.10 16.38 9.18
CA ALA A 84 21.07 17.18 8.43
C ALA A 84 21.82 16.36 7.36
N ALA A 85 22.04 15.07 7.58
CA ALA A 85 22.60 14.19 6.55
C ALA A 85 21.60 13.97 5.41
N ALA A 86 20.33 13.70 5.74
CA ALA A 86 19.27 13.55 4.75
C ALA A 86 19.04 14.84 3.93
N ASP A 87 19.18 16.01 4.54
CA ASP A 87 19.02 17.28 3.82
C ASP A 87 20.15 17.55 2.81
N ARG A 88 21.32 16.92 2.97
CA ARG A 88 22.47 17.07 2.06
C ARG A 88 22.44 16.18 0.84
N ILE A 89 21.65 15.11 0.84
CA ILE A 89 21.52 14.26 -0.35
C ILE A 89 20.77 14.99 -1.46
N ASP A 90 21.15 14.72 -2.70
CA ASP A 90 20.40 15.16 -3.88
C ASP A 90 19.22 14.19 -4.13
N ILE A 91 18.18 14.36 -3.32
CA ILE A 91 16.96 13.53 -3.43
C ILE A 91 16.19 13.82 -4.72
N VAL A 92 16.36 15.01 -5.32
CA VAL A 92 15.73 15.36 -6.59
C VAL A 92 16.39 14.56 -7.72
N GLU A 93 17.71 14.47 -7.75
CA GLU A 93 18.39 13.62 -8.75
C GLU A 93 18.06 12.14 -8.54
N HIS A 94 18.01 11.66 -7.27
CA HIS A 94 17.56 10.30 -6.98
C HIS A 94 16.15 10.04 -7.54
N PHE A 95 15.19 10.94 -7.30
CA PHE A 95 13.84 10.83 -7.85
C PHE A 95 13.83 10.79 -9.38
N LYS A 96 14.60 11.65 -10.02
CA LYS A 96 14.72 11.72 -11.48
C LYS A 96 15.27 10.42 -12.08
N GLU A 97 16.33 9.87 -11.47
CA GLU A 97 16.90 8.59 -11.91
C GLU A 97 15.91 7.43 -11.74
N ARG A 98 15.23 7.35 -10.59
CA ARG A 98 14.21 6.32 -10.35
C ARG A 98 13.03 6.45 -11.31
N PHE A 99 12.51 7.66 -11.49
CA PHE A 99 11.41 7.94 -12.39
C PHE A 99 11.72 7.50 -13.84
N ARG A 100 12.92 7.83 -14.33
CA ARG A 100 13.39 7.41 -15.66
C ARG A 100 13.58 5.89 -15.76
N THR A 101 14.18 5.28 -14.76
CA THR A 101 14.45 3.84 -14.75
C THR A 101 13.15 3.06 -14.77
N ILE A 102 12.20 3.37 -13.88
CA ILE A 102 10.90 2.70 -13.80
C ILE A 102 10.10 2.92 -15.09
N TYR A 103 10.11 4.14 -15.65
CA TYR A 103 9.44 4.39 -16.92
C TYR A 103 10.01 3.51 -18.05
N LYS A 104 11.34 3.38 -18.11
CA LYS A 104 12.01 2.54 -19.11
C LYS A 104 11.67 1.06 -18.93
N GLU A 105 11.61 0.57 -17.70
CA GLU A 105 11.21 -0.79 -17.37
C GLU A 105 9.76 -1.06 -17.83
N GLU A 106 8.84 -0.15 -17.51
CA GLU A 106 7.44 -0.24 -17.92
C GLU A 106 7.28 -0.18 -19.46
N TYR A 107 7.99 0.74 -20.13
CA TYR A 107 8.04 0.82 -21.58
C TYR A 107 8.53 -0.49 -22.20
N ASN A 108 9.57 -1.11 -21.62
CA ASN A 108 10.09 -2.38 -22.11
C ASN A 108 9.10 -3.54 -22.02
N LYS A 109 8.16 -3.50 -21.07
CA LYS A 109 7.09 -4.49 -20.94
C LYS A 109 6.00 -4.30 -21.99
N VAL A 110 5.55 -3.06 -22.20
CA VAL A 110 4.41 -2.77 -23.11
C VAL A 110 4.82 -2.41 -24.53
N LYS A 111 6.08 -2.02 -24.76
CA LYS A 111 6.66 -1.61 -26.06
C LYS A 111 5.95 -0.42 -26.72
N THR A 112 5.19 0.34 -25.96
CA THR A 112 4.49 1.56 -26.39
C THR A 112 4.64 2.66 -25.36
N HIS A 113 4.66 3.92 -25.77
CA HIS A 113 4.60 5.04 -24.85
C HIS A 113 3.20 5.11 -24.22
N PHE A 114 3.14 5.25 -22.93
CA PHE A 114 1.90 5.31 -22.13
C PHE A 114 1.69 6.68 -21.47
N SER A 115 2.51 7.67 -21.86
CA SER A 115 2.37 9.08 -21.54
C SER A 115 3.02 9.95 -22.61
N SER A 116 2.56 11.20 -22.74
CA SER A 116 3.20 12.18 -23.60
C SER A 116 4.47 12.77 -22.94
N PRO A 117 5.38 13.38 -23.72
CA PRO A 117 6.54 14.12 -23.17
C PRO A 117 6.12 15.24 -22.21
N GLU A 118 5.03 15.94 -22.53
CA GLU A 118 4.48 17.03 -21.71
C GLU A 118 3.97 16.50 -20.38
N GLU A 119 3.25 15.39 -20.39
CA GLU A 119 2.78 14.72 -19.19
C GLU A 119 3.96 14.22 -18.32
N MET A 120 4.97 13.62 -18.94
CA MET A 120 6.19 13.22 -18.21
C MET A 120 6.88 14.42 -17.55
N LYS A 121 6.99 15.54 -18.26
CA LYS A 121 7.56 16.78 -17.72
C LYS A 121 6.74 17.27 -16.54
N GLU A 122 5.41 17.32 -16.68
CA GLU A 122 4.51 17.75 -15.61
C GLU A 122 4.70 16.89 -14.34
N PHE A 123 4.72 15.56 -14.48
CA PHE A 123 4.91 14.68 -13.34
C PHE A 123 6.28 14.83 -12.68
N TYR A 124 7.32 15.03 -13.47
CA TYR A 124 8.66 15.31 -12.94
C TYR A 124 8.70 16.62 -12.15
N GLU A 125 8.16 17.71 -12.70
CA GLU A 125 8.10 19.03 -12.04
C GLU A 125 7.28 18.97 -10.73
N ASP A 126 6.16 18.24 -10.74
CA ASP A 126 5.36 17.99 -9.54
C ASP A 126 6.18 17.24 -8.48
N GLY A 127 6.98 16.26 -8.89
CA GLY A 127 7.86 15.50 -7.98
C GLY A 127 8.93 16.37 -7.34
N VAL A 128 9.59 17.22 -8.12
CA VAL A 128 10.56 18.22 -7.60
C VAL A 128 9.90 19.14 -6.59
N ALA A 129 8.74 19.70 -6.93
CA ALA A 129 8.01 20.61 -6.05
C ALA A 129 7.58 19.94 -4.72
N ILE A 130 7.23 18.66 -4.76
CA ILE A 130 6.91 17.86 -3.56
C ILE A 130 8.16 17.71 -2.68
N ILE A 131 9.27 17.31 -3.26
CA ILE A 131 10.53 17.05 -2.54
C ILE A 131 11.03 18.34 -1.89
N ASP A 132 11.05 19.43 -2.62
CA ASP A 132 11.46 20.73 -2.10
C ASP A 132 10.58 21.22 -0.95
N TRP A 133 9.28 21.06 -1.10
CA TRP A 133 8.32 21.39 -0.05
C TRP A 133 8.52 20.49 1.17
N PHE A 134 8.71 19.18 0.97
CA PHE A 134 8.94 18.23 2.05
C PHE A 134 10.21 18.56 2.84
N LYS A 135 11.34 18.77 2.19
CA LYS A 135 12.59 19.14 2.87
C LYS A 135 12.42 20.38 3.76
N LYS A 136 11.74 21.41 3.28
CA LYS A 136 11.47 22.65 4.03
C LYS A 136 10.52 22.44 5.22
N ASN A 137 9.61 21.49 5.15
CA ASN A 137 8.53 21.30 6.12
C ASN A 137 8.62 19.98 6.91
N ARG A 138 9.62 19.15 6.68
CA ARG A 138 9.79 17.82 7.27
C ARG A 138 9.55 17.79 8.77
N ASN A 139 10.13 18.74 9.52
CA ASN A 139 10.04 18.80 10.98
C ASN A 139 8.59 18.98 11.51
N LYS A 140 7.63 19.33 10.66
CA LYS A 140 6.21 19.39 11.02
C LYS A 140 5.57 17.99 11.07
N TYR A 141 6.20 17.01 10.45
CA TYR A 141 5.66 15.66 10.28
C TYR A 141 6.50 14.58 10.94
N PHE A 142 7.82 14.75 10.95
CA PHE A 142 8.75 13.74 11.43
C PHE A 142 9.81 14.34 12.34
N SER A 143 9.98 13.75 13.51
CA SER A 143 11.07 14.02 14.44
C SER A 143 12.10 12.88 14.38
N VAL A 144 13.36 13.19 14.59
CA VAL A 144 14.42 12.18 14.83
C VAL A 144 14.66 11.94 16.32
N ARG A 145 14.10 12.81 17.19
CA ARG A 145 14.28 12.70 18.65
C ARG A 145 13.40 11.55 19.16
N ASN A 146 14.02 10.61 19.86
CA ASN A 146 13.38 9.45 20.45
C ASN A 146 12.54 8.61 19.47
N MET A 147 12.84 8.76 18.17
CA MET A 147 12.25 7.94 17.11
C MET A 147 13.30 7.01 16.52
N ARG A 148 12.91 5.79 16.19
CA ARG A 148 13.76 4.80 15.54
C ARG A 148 13.08 4.26 14.28
N LEU A 149 13.85 4.12 13.22
CA LEU A 149 13.42 3.41 12.03
C LEU A 149 13.55 1.90 12.28
N LEU A 150 12.43 1.20 12.33
CA LEU A 150 12.40 -0.26 12.44
C LEU A 150 12.66 -0.94 11.10
N GLY A 151 12.22 -0.33 10.01
CA GLY A 151 12.52 -0.79 8.67
C GLY A 151 11.77 -0.03 7.58
N ILE A 152 12.24 -0.24 6.35
CA ILE A 152 11.66 0.22 5.09
C ILE A 152 11.36 -1.02 4.26
N GLU A 153 10.25 -1.00 3.51
CA GLU A 153 9.76 -2.18 2.75
C GLU A 153 9.73 -3.43 3.63
N MET A 154 9.22 -3.27 4.86
CA MET A 154 9.21 -4.37 5.83
C MET A 154 8.30 -5.49 5.34
N PRO A 155 8.85 -6.70 5.15
CA PRO A 155 8.06 -7.82 4.66
C PRO A 155 7.05 -8.29 5.70
N LEU A 156 5.80 -8.43 5.27
CA LEU A 156 4.78 -9.22 5.95
C LEU A 156 4.67 -10.57 5.26
N MET A 157 4.93 -11.63 6.04
CA MET A 157 4.83 -13.01 5.60
C MET A 157 4.19 -13.83 6.72
N VAL A 158 2.86 -13.91 6.72
CA VAL A 158 2.10 -14.47 7.82
C VAL A 158 1.32 -15.70 7.37
N GLY A 159 1.54 -16.85 8.01
CA GLY A 159 0.72 -18.03 7.81
C GLY A 159 -0.73 -17.76 8.25
N LEU A 160 -1.66 -17.89 7.30
CA LEU A 160 -3.11 -17.76 7.53
C LEU A 160 -3.71 -19.13 7.83
N THR A 161 -3.37 -20.09 7.00
CA THR A 161 -3.64 -21.54 7.17
C THR A 161 -2.35 -22.31 6.91
N LYS A 162 -2.43 -23.65 6.91
CA LYS A 162 -1.27 -24.51 6.59
C LYS A 162 -0.66 -24.18 5.22
N ASN A 163 -1.49 -23.82 4.23
CA ASN A 163 -1.08 -23.70 2.84
C ASN A 163 -1.37 -22.30 2.24
N ILE A 164 -1.84 -21.33 3.03
CA ILE A 164 -2.10 -19.97 2.58
C ILE A 164 -1.32 -18.99 3.45
N PHE A 165 -0.60 -18.09 2.81
CA PHE A 165 0.17 -17.04 3.47
C PHE A 165 -0.27 -15.66 3.01
N LEU A 166 -0.36 -14.71 3.93
CA LEU A 166 -0.38 -13.29 3.57
C LEU A 166 1.03 -12.88 3.16
N LYS A 167 1.16 -12.21 2.02
CA LYS A 167 2.39 -11.58 1.57
C LYS A 167 2.16 -10.10 1.30
N GLY A 168 2.99 -9.25 1.86
CA GLY A 168 2.94 -7.81 1.66
C GLY A 168 4.23 -7.14 2.09
N TYR A 169 4.29 -5.83 1.86
CA TYR A 169 5.38 -4.98 2.30
C TYR A 169 4.80 -3.72 2.91
N ILE A 170 5.38 -3.26 3.99
CA ILE A 170 5.01 -2.02 4.66
C ILE A 170 6.05 -0.97 4.30
N ASP A 171 5.61 0.16 3.78
CA ASP A 171 6.49 1.19 3.22
C ASP A 171 7.57 1.64 4.20
N PHE A 172 7.21 2.00 5.43
CA PHE A 172 8.17 2.19 6.52
C PHE A 172 7.50 2.12 7.89
N VAL A 173 8.29 1.74 8.89
CA VAL A 173 7.84 1.56 10.27
C VAL A 173 8.78 2.29 11.22
N LEU A 174 8.20 3.12 12.07
CA LEU A 174 8.90 3.82 13.13
C LEU A 174 8.53 3.25 14.51
N TYR A 175 9.42 3.44 15.45
CA TYR A 175 9.15 3.23 16.88
C TYR A 175 9.37 4.54 17.63
N ASP A 176 8.35 4.96 18.35
CA ASP A 176 8.37 6.11 19.25
C ASP A 176 8.74 5.61 20.66
N GLU A 177 9.96 5.97 21.11
CA GLU A 177 10.47 5.55 22.42
C GLU A 177 9.76 6.27 23.57
N ASP A 178 9.22 7.47 23.35
CA ASP A 178 8.53 8.24 24.39
C ASP A 178 7.13 7.68 24.66
N LEU A 179 6.44 7.24 23.63
CA LEU A 179 5.09 6.70 23.71
C LEU A 179 5.05 5.17 23.83
N ASP A 180 6.18 4.49 23.66
CA ASP A 180 6.29 3.03 23.53
C ASP A 180 5.34 2.49 22.45
N LYS A 181 5.36 3.13 21.25
CA LYS A 181 4.47 2.84 20.14
C LYS A 181 5.23 2.54 18.87
N VAL A 182 4.79 1.53 18.15
CA VAL A 182 5.15 1.29 16.76
C VAL A 182 4.18 2.06 15.87
N ILE A 183 4.69 2.76 14.87
CA ILE A 183 3.87 3.50 13.90
C ILE A 183 4.13 2.95 12.51
N ILE A 184 3.11 2.35 11.93
CA ILE A 184 3.13 1.85 10.56
C ILE A 184 2.70 2.99 9.62
N TYR A 185 3.55 3.31 8.66
CA TYR A 185 3.23 4.29 7.63
C TYR A 185 3.04 3.60 6.28
N ASP A 186 2.01 4.05 5.57
CA ASP A 186 1.78 3.71 4.18
C ASP A 186 1.76 5.01 3.35
N ILE A 187 2.69 5.13 2.41
CA ILE A 187 2.85 6.30 1.57
C ILE A 187 1.86 6.21 0.41
N LYS A 188 1.12 7.27 0.16
CA LYS A 188 0.24 7.35 -1.00
C LYS A 188 0.47 8.63 -1.78
N THR A 189 0.61 8.52 -3.08
CA THR A 189 0.55 9.66 -3.98
C THR A 189 -0.89 9.93 -4.38
N SER A 190 -1.28 11.19 -4.38
CA SER A 190 -2.63 11.62 -4.76
C SER A 190 -2.54 12.91 -5.55
N ARG A 191 -3.48 13.14 -6.48
CA ARG A 191 -3.53 14.40 -7.20
C ARG A 191 -3.67 15.59 -6.24
N SER A 192 -4.67 15.58 -5.33
CA SER A 192 -5.00 16.71 -4.46
C SER A 192 -5.18 16.34 -2.98
N GLY A 193 -4.83 15.11 -2.60
CA GLY A 193 -5.08 14.55 -1.27
C GLY A 193 -6.38 13.75 -1.21
N TRP A 194 -6.75 13.33 0.00
CA TRP A 194 -7.93 12.53 0.25
C TRP A 194 -9.05 13.36 0.87
N ASN A 195 -10.18 13.36 0.22
CA ASN A 195 -11.43 13.90 0.75
C ASN A 195 -12.14 12.88 1.67
N ASP A 196 -13.26 13.28 2.26
CA ASP A 196 -14.01 12.43 3.19
C ASP A 196 -14.58 11.17 2.53
N LYS A 197 -14.97 11.23 1.24
CA LYS A 197 -15.40 10.03 0.50
C LYS A 197 -14.26 9.01 0.44
N LYS A 198 -13.04 9.44 0.09
CA LYS A 198 -11.87 8.55 0.01
C LYS A 198 -11.45 8.01 1.38
N LYS A 199 -11.52 8.83 2.41
CA LYS A 199 -11.22 8.42 3.79
C LYS A 199 -12.23 7.40 4.35
N LYS A 200 -13.48 7.40 3.86
CA LYS A 200 -14.51 6.41 4.21
C LYS A 200 -14.48 5.15 3.36
N ASP A 201 -13.66 5.11 2.33
CA ASP A 201 -13.50 3.94 1.46
C ASP A 201 -12.94 2.76 2.26
N GLU A 202 -13.72 1.70 2.36
CA GLU A 202 -13.36 0.51 3.13
C GLU A 202 -12.08 -0.13 2.61
N SER A 203 -11.81 -0.06 1.31
CA SER A 203 -10.58 -0.59 0.72
C SER A 203 -9.35 0.07 1.33
N VAL A 204 -9.37 1.39 1.51
CA VAL A 204 -8.27 2.13 2.11
C VAL A 204 -8.11 1.78 3.60
N ILE A 205 -9.23 1.78 4.34
CA ILE A 205 -9.22 1.47 5.78
C ILE A 205 -8.69 0.05 6.02
N SER A 206 -9.15 -0.92 5.22
CA SER A 206 -8.77 -2.32 5.36
C SER A 206 -7.28 -2.55 5.13
N GLN A 207 -6.65 -1.86 4.18
CA GLN A 207 -5.22 -2.04 3.90
C GLN A 207 -4.37 -1.86 5.16
N ILE A 208 -4.47 -0.69 5.75
CA ILE A 208 -3.56 -0.34 6.84
C ILE A 208 -3.93 -1.05 8.16
N LEU A 209 -5.22 -1.42 8.34
CA LEU A 209 -5.63 -2.18 9.52
C LEU A 209 -5.26 -3.66 9.41
N LEU A 210 -5.29 -4.26 8.23
CA LEU A 210 -4.72 -5.59 8.01
C LEU A 210 -3.21 -5.59 8.24
N TYR A 211 -2.50 -4.55 7.79
CA TYR A 211 -1.08 -4.41 8.10
C TYR A 211 -0.83 -4.37 9.61
N LYS A 212 -1.63 -3.60 10.35
CA LYS A 212 -1.56 -3.54 11.82
C LYS A 212 -1.74 -4.92 12.47
N GLU A 213 -2.80 -5.64 12.13
CA GLU A 213 -3.11 -6.96 12.70
C GLU A 213 -2.03 -8.00 12.35
N PHE A 214 -1.60 -8.04 11.09
CA PHE A 214 -0.60 -9.01 10.68
C PHE A 214 0.82 -8.68 11.14
N PHE A 215 1.17 -7.40 11.27
CA PHE A 215 2.41 -6.97 11.89
C PHE A 215 2.46 -7.39 13.37
N ALA A 216 1.37 -7.12 14.11
CA ALA A 216 1.24 -7.56 15.50
C ALA A 216 1.43 -9.08 15.64
N LYS A 217 0.76 -9.87 14.78
CA LYS A 217 0.86 -11.33 14.75
C LYS A 217 2.27 -11.81 14.41
N GLN A 218 2.89 -11.24 13.37
CA GLN A 218 4.22 -11.65 12.89
C GLN A 218 5.30 -11.42 13.91
N TYR A 219 5.33 -10.25 14.52
CA TYR A 219 6.39 -9.83 15.44
C TYR A 219 6.03 -10.03 16.92
N LYS A 220 4.84 -10.60 17.20
CA LYS A 220 4.33 -10.85 18.57
C LYS A 220 4.32 -9.57 19.43
N ILE A 221 3.96 -8.46 18.81
CA ILE A 221 3.80 -7.16 19.44
C ILE A 221 2.33 -6.98 19.77
N ASP A 222 2.03 -6.43 20.96
CA ASP A 222 0.66 -6.07 21.32
C ASP A 222 0.09 -5.10 20.28
N VAL A 223 -1.04 -5.47 19.69
CA VAL A 223 -1.71 -4.68 18.66
C VAL A 223 -2.10 -3.28 19.13
N ASP A 224 -2.34 -3.10 20.40
CA ASP A 224 -2.67 -1.80 20.99
C ASP A 224 -1.42 -0.89 21.15
N LYS A 225 -0.21 -1.45 21.00
CA LYS A 225 1.04 -0.70 20.87
C LYS A 225 1.36 -0.27 19.43
N ILE A 226 0.51 -0.60 18.48
CA ILE A 226 0.75 -0.28 17.06
C ILE A 226 -0.24 0.80 16.62
N ASP A 227 0.26 1.90 16.14
CA ASP A 227 -0.52 2.93 15.46
C ASP A 227 -0.28 2.85 13.95
N VAL A 228 -1.22 3.37 13.18
CA VAL A 228 -1.17 3.34 11.72
C VAL A 228 -1.42 4.72 11.14
N GLN A 229 -0.73 5.05 10.05
CA GLN A 229 -0.85 6.36 9.45
C GLN A 229 -0.64 6.31 7.94
N TYR A 230 -1.53 6.93 7.20
CA TYR A 230 -1.29 7.25 5.81
C TYR A 230 -0.50 8.55 5.69
N PHE A 231 0.58 8.49 4.91
CA PHE A 231 1.39 9.63 4.51
C PHE A 231 1.05 9.97 3.06
N ILE A 232 0.11 10.91 2.88
CA ILE A 232 -0.47 11.23 1.57
C ILE A 232 0.25 12.43 0.98
N VAL A 233 0.91 12.19 -0.15
CA VAL A 233 1.67 13.20 -0.90
C VAL A 233 0.80 13.74 -2.03
N LYS A 234 0.58 15.06 -2.04
CA LYS A 234 -0.27 15.75 -3.01
C LYS A 234 0.57 16.24 -4.19
N ARG A 235 0.26 15.75 -5.37
CA ARG A 235 0.92 16.16 -6.60
C ARG A 235 0.55 17.60 -6.98
N LYS A 236 -0.72 17.93 -6.92
CA LYS A 236 -1.24 19.28 -7.17
C LYS A 236 -1.77 19.89 -5.87
N ILE A 237 -1.50 21.17 -5.70
CA ILE A 237 -2.12 21.98 -4.65
C ILE A 237 -2.79 23.17 -5.32
N TRP A 238 -3.85 23.67 -4.70
CA TRP A 238 -4.40 24.95 -5.10
C TRP A 238 -3.46 26.04 -4.60
N GLU A 239 -2.97 26.86 -5.49
CA GLU A 239 -2.17 28.03 -5.11
C GLU A 239 -3.12 29.08 -4.50
N ASN A 240 -2.71 29.64 -3.39
CA ASN A 240 -3.46 30.65 -2.66
C ASN A 240 -2.45 31.63 -2.03
N ASP A 241 -2.67 32.93 -2.25
CA ASP A 241 -1.76 33.97 -1.77
C ASP A 241 -1.91 34.21 -0.26
N ASP A 242 -3.07 33.85 0.31
CA ASP A 242 -3.40 34.11 1.73
C ASP A 242 -2.83 33.02 2.68
N TYR A 243 -2.65 31.79 2.20
CA TYR A 243 -2.15 30.69 3.04
C TYR A 243 -1.48 29.56 2.23
N VAL A 244 -0.49 28.93 2.86
CA VAL A 244 0.25 27.82 2.27
C VAL A 244 -0.52 26.51 2.46
N ILE A 245 -0.97 25.91 1.37
CA ILE A 245 -1.59 24.60 1.41
C ILE A 245 -0.51 23.51 1.53
N PRO A 246 -0.57 22.64 2.56
CA PRO A 246 0.42 21.59 2.72
C PRO A 246 0.35 20.57 1.57
N ARG A 247 1.53 20.19 1.03
CA ARG A 247 1.62 19.07 0.06
C ARG A 247 1.52 17.70 0.70
N ILE A 248 1.53 17.64 2.03
CA ILE A 248 1.41 16.40 2.80
C ILE A 248 0.13 16.45 3.62
N GLN A 249 -0.57 15.32 3.61
CA GLN A 249 -1.72 15.08 4.46
C GLN A 249 -1.46 13.79 5.24
N LEU A 250 -1.40 13.90 6.56
CA LEU A 250 -1.43 12.73 7.43
C LEU A 250 -2.88 12.37 7.74
N TRP A 251 -3.19 11.08 7.69
CA TRP A 251 -4.49 10.59 8.06
C TRP A 251 -4.41 9.16 8.61
N ALA A 252 -5.08 8.94 9.75
CA ALA A 252 -5.23 7.64 10.37
C ALA A 252 -6.72 7.27 10.45
N PRO A 253 -7.13 6.08 10.01
CA PRO A 253 -8.49 5.60 10.25
C PRO A 253 -8.68 5.22 11.72
N ALA A 254 -9.94 5.20 12.16
CA ALA A 254 -10.27 4.58 13.43
C ALA A 254 -9.82 3.11 13.45
N SER A 255 -8.99 2.74 14.41
CA SER A 255 -8.34 1.43 14.52
C SER A 255 -8.70 0.66 15.79
N GLY A 256 -9.86 0.97 16.39
CA GLY A 256 -10.37 0.29 17.58
C GLY A 256 -10.75 -1.17 17.31
N LYS A 257 -10.84 -1.97 18.36
CA LYS A 257 -11.08 -3.43 18.35
C LYS A 257 -12.28 -3.84 17.45
N ILE A 258 -13.39 -3.09 17.50
CA ILE A 258 -14.60 -3.41 16.72
C ILE A 258 -14.31 -3.31 15.22
N LYS A 259 -13.65 -2.21 14.79
CA LYS A 259 -13.34 -2.00 13.36
C LYS A 259 -12.33 -3.02 12.85
N ARG A 260 -11.30 -3.32 13.63
CA ARG A 260 -10.31 -4.36 13.30
C ARG A 260 -10.97 -5.73 13.14
N LYS A 261 -11.84 -6.13 14.11
CA LYS A 261 -12.58 -7.39 14.03
C LYS A 261 -13.45 -7.48 12.77
N GLN A 262 -14.18 -6.41 12.43
CA GLN A 262 -14.99 -6.36 11.21
C GLN A 262 -14.13 -6.62 9.96
N ILE A 263 -12.97 -5.97 9.86
CA ILE A 263 -12.07 -6.12 8.70
C ILE A 263 -11.47 -7.52 8.65
N MET A 264 -11.07 -8.08 9.78
CA MET A 264 -10.58 -9.46 9.84
C MET A 264 -11.65 -10.47 9.43
N THR A 265 -12.90 -10.31 9.88
CA THR A 265 -14.03 -11.15 9.43
C THR A 265 -14.20 -11.10 7.91
N HIS A 266 -14.21 -9.90 7.30
CA HIS A 266 -14.31 -9.78 5.83
C HIS A 266 -13.10 -10.41 5.09
N PHE A 267 -11.93 -10.37 5.70
CA PHE A 267 -10.76 -11.01 5.13
C PHE A 267 -10.83 -12.55 5.22
N GLU A 268 -11.35 -13.08 6.33
CA GLU A 268 -11.58 -14.50 6.52
C GLU A 268 -12.69 -15.03 5.58
N GLU A 269 -13.76 -14.26 5.37
CA GLU A 269 -14.78 -14.54 4.35
C GLU A 269 -14.15 -14.68 2.95
N PHE A 270 -13.31 -13.71 2.57
CA PHE A 270 -12.58 -13.80 1.30
C PHE A 270 -11.76 -15.09 1.19
N LEU A 271 -11.04 -15.47 2.24
CA LEU A 271 -10.24 -16.70 2.21
C LEU A 271 -11.12 -17.94 2.03
N SER A 272 -12.25 -18.03 2.74
CA SER A 272 -13.16 -19.17 2.66
C SER A 272 -13.85 -19.27 1.30
N GLU A 273 -14.10 -18.15 0.63
CA GLU A 273 -14.75 -18.12 -0.68
C GLU A 273 -13.76 -18.29 -1.85
N ALA A 274 -12.51 -17.86 -1.66
CA ALA A 274 -11.46 -17.94 -2.68
C ALA A 274 -10.70 -19.26 -2.70
N PHE A 275 -10.64 -19.96 -1.56
CA PHE A 275 -9.83 -21.18 -1.40
C PHE A 275 -10.62 -22.33 -0.79
N PHE A 276 -10.16 -23.54 -1.07
CA PHE A 276 -10.49 -24.73 -0.30
C PHE A 276 -9.63 -24.82 0.98
N GLU A 277 -9.98 -25.68 1.91
CA GLU A 277 -9.25 -25.87 3.17
C GLU A 277 -7.78 -26.26 2.98
N ASP A 278 -7.48 -26.96 1.90
CA ASP A 278 -6.11 -27.35 1.52
C ASP A 278 -5.29 -26.20 0.90
N GLY A 279 -5.90 -25.00 0.74
CA GLY A 279 -5.27 -23.82 0.19
C GLY A 279 -5.29 -23.74 -1.35
N VAL A 280 -5.96 -24.65 -2.02
CA VAL A 280 -6.14 -24.59 -3.48
C VAL A 280 -7.22 -23.56 -3.82
N TYR A 281 -7.04 -22.82 -4.89
CA TYR A 281 -8.01 -21.85 -5.37
C TYR A 281 -9.31 -22.54 -5.80
N ARG A 282 -10.45 -21.96 -5.41
CA ARG A 282 -11.75 -22.31 -5.99
C ARG A 282 -11.82 -21.75 -7.41
N THR A 283 -12.08 -22.61 -8.38
CA THR A 283 -12.04 -22.29 -9.81
C THR A 283 -13.40 -21.99 -10.43
N HIS A 284 -14.50 -22.05 -9.67
CA HIS A 284 -15.82 -21.70 -10.17
C HIS A 284 -15.96 -20.18 -10.39
N GLU A 285 -16.82 -19.81 -11.32
CA GLU A 285 -17.10 -18.42 -11.61
C GLU A 285 -17.66 -17.70 -10.38
N GLN A 286 -17.09 -16.55 -10.08
CA GLN A 286 -17.46 -15.73 -8.93
C GLN A 286 -18.51 -14.69 -9.29
N MET A 287 -19.26 -14.23 -8.29
CA MET A 287 -20.33 -13.26 -8.47
C MET A 287 -19.85 -11.90 -8.95
N LYS A 288 -20.65 -11.26 -9.79
CA LYS A 288 -20.41 -9.89 -10.25
C LYS A 288 -20.95 -8.90 -9.23
N ASN A 289 -20.19 -7.84 -8.94
CA ASN A 289 -20.65 -6.71 -8.16
C ASN A 289 -20.70 -5.46 -9.07
N VAL A 290 -21.76 -5.41 -9.88
CA VAL A 290 -21.93 -4.36 -10.90
C VAL A 290 -22.39 -3.06 -10.24
N SER A 291 -21.56 -2.04 -10.33
CA SER A 291 -21.89 -0.66 -9.95
C SER A 291 -21.04 0.31 -10.76
N LYS A 292 -21.43 1.57 -10.81
CA LYS A 292 -20.63 2.62 -11.47
C LYS A 292 -19.21 2.69 -10.86
N ASP A 293 -19.11 2.71 -9.54
CA ASP A 293 -17.83 2.84 -8.84
C ASP A 293 -16.92 1.61 -9.08
N ASN A 294 -17.48 0.40 -9.14
CA ASN A 294 -16.71 -0.83 -9.36
C ASN A 294 -16.30 -1.04 -10.81
N CYS A 295 -17.13 -0.62 -11.76
CA CYS A 295 -16.94 -0.92 -13.19
C CYS A 295 -16.14 0.16 -13.93
N THR A 296 -16.17 1.44 -13.50
CA THR A 296 -15.53 2.56 -14.22
C THR A 296 -14.05 2.27 -14.54
N TRP A 297 -13.31 1.65 -13.62
CA TRP A 297 -11.88 1.37 -13.79
C TRP A 297 -11.59 -0.13 -13.85
N CYS A 298 -12.60 -0.94 -14.15
CA CYS A 298 -12.43 -2.38 -14.31
C CYS A 298 -11.84 -2.70 -15.69
N PRO A 299 -10.76 -3.48 -15.79
CA PRO A 299 -10.13 -3.81 -17.08
C PRO A 299 -11.02 -4.69 -17.99
N PHE A 300 -12.13 -5.19 -17.44
CA PHE A 300 -13.12 -6.01 -18.14
C PHE A 300 -14.42 -5.25 -18.44
N ASN A 301 -14.48 -3.94 -18.16
CA ASN A 301 -15.69 -3.14 -18.27
C ASN A 301 -16.30 -3.16 -19.67
N ASP A 302 -15.45 -3.14 -20.71
CA ASP A 302 -15.83 -3.08 -22.12
C ASP A 302 -15.61 -4.42 -22.84
N LYS A 303 -15.63 -5.53 -22.09
CA LYS A 303 -15.47 -6.89 -22.61
C LYS A 303 -16.69 -7.76 -22.27
N PRO A 304 -17.80 -7.63 -23.04
CA PRO A 304 -19.04 -8.34 -22.73
C PRO A 304 -18.89 -9.86 -22.73
N ASP A 305 -18.00 -10.41 -23.55
CA ASP A 305 -17.71 -11.86 -23.58
C ASP A 305 -17.11 -12.38 -22.27
N LEU A 306 -16.44 -11.52 -21.49
CA LEU A 306 -15.87 -11.86 -20.19
C LEU A 306 -16.73 -11.39 -19.03
N CYS A 307 -17.42 -10.27 -19.18
CA CYS A 307 -18.25 -9.68 -18.15
C CYS A 307 -19.51 -9.03 -18.74
N ASP A 308 -20.54 -9.81 -18.99
CA ASP A 308 -21.86 -9.29 -19.35
C ASP A 308 -22.55 -8.73 -18.08
N LYS A 309 -22.74 -7.43 -18.06
CA LYS A 309 -23.37 -6.69 -16.95
C LYS A 309 -24.90 -6.85 -16.89
N ASN A 310 -25.50 -7.32 -18.00
CA ASN A 310 -26.95 -7.47 -18.13
C ASN A 310 -27.45 -8.84 -17.58
N ILE A 311 -26.55 -9.79 -17.36
CA ILE A 311 -26.91 -11.06 -16.77
C ILE A 311 -27.19 -10.82 -15.28
N PRO A 312 -28.44 -11.08 -14.79
CA PRO A 312 -28.79 -10.93 -13.40
C PRO A 312 -27.85 -11.75 -12.50
N GLN A 313 -27.35 -11.15 -11.42
CA GLN A 313 -26.60 -11.88 -10.42
C GLN A 313 -27.55 -12.89 -9.73
N LYS A 314 -27.27 -14.18 -9.83
CA LYS A 314 -27.90 -15.16 -8.93
C LYS A 314 -27.33 -14.90 -7.54
N LYS A 315 -28.13 -14.39 -6.62
CA LYS A 315 -27.80 -14.34 -5.20
C LYS A 315 -27.65 -15.78 -4.72
N PHE A 316 -26.43 -16.20 -4.40
CA PHE A 316 -26.17 -17.53 -3.80
C PHE A 316 -26.53 -17.61 -2.31
N PHE A 317 -27.22 -16.64 -1.77
CA PHE A 317 -27.74 -16.64 -0.40
C PHE A 317 -29.25 -16.85 -0.37
N GLU A 318 -29.70 -17.98 -0.92
CA GLU A 318 -30.97 -18.61 -0.58
C GLU A 318 -30.78 -20.13 -0.62
N VAL A 319 -30.07 -20.65 0.39
CA VAL A 319 -30.28 -22.02 0.84
C VAL A 319 -30.38 -21.96 2.35
N ALA A 320 -31.56 -22.33 2.80
CA ALA A 320 -32.10 -22.36 4.15
C ALA A 320 -31.18 -22.99 5.21
#